data_e0dcbbedcce6e8f20dbf1563d3504dc4
#
_entry.id   e0dcbbedcce6e8f20dbf1563d3504dc4
#
_cell.length_a   1.000
_cell.length_b   1.000
_cell.length_c   1.000
_cell.angle_alpha   90.00
_cell.angle_beta   90.00
_cell.angle_gamma   90.00
#
_symmetry.space_group_name_H-M   'P 1'
#
loop_
_entity.id
_entity.type
_entity.pdbx_description
1 polymer ?
#
loop_
_entity_poly.entity_id
_entity_poly.type
_entity_poly.pdbx_seq_one_letter_code
_entity_poly.pdbx_strand_id
1 'polypeptide(L)'
;GIDSDNFLFERMPDGTVFGGGGFYATTEDNLRLMKLYKDGGVWDGERILSEEYVKMAISKQIDTATEKNGNPEATDNFLGYGFQIWMCQPENVYRADGAMGQFSIVFPDQDMIISVNETASNAHWAQNTLDEIWRFAKTVQSETLPEDEASSKHLKEKLSHLSLEAPHRQCSRNRKKEIEIDGKCYLVTEGRMGFETEIKHSNAGLKPLEGITEFTMRFVPGTCEMKFCQQGKEHEVLIATDGSWRWNRLKLDGRVNSELCLSGYWEDKNCFVVHARWVETCYENELKFCFEKDQVHMSRLNKVGRYMTSQPLTATAQEA
;
A
#
# COMPACT_ATOMS: atom_id res chain seq x y z
N GLY A 1 -10.60 18.77 11.18
CA GLY A 1 -9.76 18.57 10.05
C GLY A 1 -9.05 17.23 10.05
N ILE A 2 -7.91 17.19 9.41
CA ILE A 2 -7.01 16.04 9.41
C ILE A 2 -6.24 16.02 10.73
N ASP A 3 -6.18 14.86 11.38
CA ASP A 3 -5.37 14.66 12.58
C ASP A 3 -3.90 14.51 12.18
N SER A 4 -3.01 15.31 12.79
CA SER A 4 -1.57 15.27 12.52
C SER A 4 -0.91 13.92 12.80
N ASP A 5 -1.51 13.10 13.66
CA ASP A 5 -0.99 11.79 14.01
C ASP A 5 -1.35 10.69 12.99
N ASN A 6 -2.27 11.02 12.06
CA ASN A 6 -2.78 10.07 11.07
C ASN A 6 -2.10 10.16 9.70
N PHE A 7 -1.11 11.02 9.52
CA PHE A 7 -0.42 11.12 8.24
C PHE A 7 1.10 11.17 8.38
N LEU A 8 1.78 10.70 7.34
CA LEU A 8 3.23 10.71 7.26
C LEU A 8 3.69 11.38 5.97
N PHE A 9 4.86 11.99 6.01
CA PHE A 9 5.53 12.53 4.83
C PHE A 9 6.93 11.96 4.69
N GLU A 10 7.28 11.55 3.48
CA GLU A 10 8.68 11.36 3.14
C GLU A 10 9.40 12.71 3.11
N ARG A 11 10.65 12.67 3.54
CA ARG A 11 11.49 13.86 3.58
C ARG A 11 12.75 13.67 2.74
N MET A 12 13.17 14.74 2.10
CA MET A 12 14.46 14.83 1.45
C MET A 12 15.57 14.78 2.52
N PRO A 13 16.84 14.49 2.13
CA PRO A 13 17.97 14.47 3.06
C PRO A 13 18.20 15.77 3.84
N ASP A 14 17.75 16.91 3.31
CA ASP A 14 17.78 18.22 3.95
C ASP A 14 16.63 18.47 4.93
N GLY A 15 15.73 17.48 5.10
CA GLY A 15 14.56 17.55 5.98
C GLY A 15 13.31 18.18 5.36
N THR A 16 13.35 18.68 4.12
CA THR A 16 12.17 19.19 3.42
C THR A 16 11.22 18.06 3.03
N VAL A 17 9.92 18.37 2.95
CA VAL A 17 8.91 17.40 2.50
C VAL A 17 9.06 17.17 1.01
N PHE A 18 9.02 15.92 0.58
CA PHE A 18 9.03 15.56 -0.83
C PHE A 18 7.69 15.92 -1.48
N GLY A 19 7.69 16.96 -2.32
CA GLY A 19 6.45 17.51 -2.90
C GLY A 19 5.85 16.72 -4.06
N GLY A 20 6.55 15.72 -4.60
CA GLY A 20 6.11 14.92 -5.74
C GLY A 20 5.47 13.58 -5.38
N GLY A 21 5.39 13.26 -4.09
CA GLY A 21 4.87 11.99 -3.58
C GLY A 21 5.22 11.80 -2.11
N GLY A 22 5.06 10.55 -1.59
CA GLY A 22 5.44 10.25 -0.21
C GLY A 22 4.53 10.86 0.85
N PHE A 23 3.29 11.13 0.49
CA PHE A 23 2.22 11.46 1.44
C PHE A 23 1.43 10.19 1.74
N TYR A 24 1.34 9.82 3.00
CA TYR A 24 0.62 8.66 3.50
C TYR A 24 -0.48 9.15 4.42
N ALA A 25 -1.71 8.86 4.09
CA ALA A 25 -2.89 9.29 4.83
C ALA A 25 -3.99 8.23 4.76
N THR A 26 -4.93 8.29 5.67
CA THR A 26 -6.13 7.45 5.59
C THR A 26 -7.00 7.87 4.40
N THR A 27 -7.83 6.96 3.92
CA THR A 27 -8.80 7.25 2.87
C THR A 27 -9.72 8.41 3.27
N GLU A 28 -10.08 8.48 4.54
CA GLU A 28 -10.93 9.55 5.09
C GLU A 28 -10.22 10.91 5.13
N ASP A 29 -8.92 10.95 5.44
CA ASP A 29 -8.16 12.20 5.44
C ASP A 29 -7.98 12.75 4.03
N ASN A 30 -7.77 11.87 3.04
CA ASN A 30 -7.75 12.24 1.63
C ASN A 30 -9.11 12.82 1.18
N LEU A 31 -10.21 12.23 1.64
CA LEU A 31 -11.56 12.76 1.37
C LEU A 31 -11.72 14.16 1.98
N ARG A 32 -11.27 14.38 3.22
CA ARG A 32 -11.30 15.71 3.88
C ARG A 32 -10.48 16.74 3.13
N LEU A 33 -9.29 16.35 2.62
CA LEU A 33 -8.48 17.25 1.79
C LEU A 33 -9.24 17.67 0.52
N MET A 34 -9.88 16.72 -0.17
CA MET A 34 -10.64 17.05 -1.38
C MET A 34 -11.92 17.81 -1.09
N LYS A 35 -12.50 17.65 0.11
CA LYS A 35 -13.60 18.50 0.58
C LYS A 35 -13.18 19.97 0.67
N LEU A 36 -11.98 20.27 1.13
CA LEU A 36 -11.44 21.64 1.16
C LEU A 36 -11.41 22.25 -0.26
N TYR A 37 -10.99 21.48 -1.28
CA TYR A 37 -11.02 21.95 -2.67
C TYR A 37 -12.45 22.10 -3.19
N LYS A 38 -13.33 21.14 -2.90
CA LYS A 38 -14.75 21.19 -3.28
C LYS A 38 -15.46 22.44 -2.71
N ASP A 39 -15.15 22.80 -1.47
CA ASP A 39 -15.73 23.93 -0.78
C ASP A 39 -14.96 25.24 -1.07
N GLY A 40 -14.22 25.31 -2.18
CA GLY A 40 -13.54 26.50 -2.64
C GLY A 40 -12.45 27.03 -1.71
N GLY A 41 -11.85 26.16 -0.92
CA GLY A 41 -10.76 26.49 0.01
C GLY A 41 -11.24 26.92 1.41
N VAL A 42 -12.49 26.64 1.76
CA VAL A 42 -13.07 26.92 3.09
C VAL A 42 -13.23 25.62 3.88
N TRP A 43 -12.84 25.65 5.15
CA TRP A 43 -13.04 24.55 6.10
C TRP A 43 -13.65 25.11 7.40
N ASP A 44 -14.78 24.55 7.82
CA ASP A 44 -15.52 24.98 9.02
C ASP A 44 -15.72 26.51 9.12
N GLY A 45 -16.00 27.15 7.98
CA GLY A 45 -16.20 28.59 7.88
C GLY A 45 -14.91 29.42 7.78
N GLU A 46 -13.74 28.80 7.92
CA GLU A 46 -12.44 29.47 7.80
C GLU A 46 -11.84 29.26 6.40
N ARG A 47 -11.32 30.34 5.79
CA ARG A 47 -10.63 30.26 4.51
C ARG A 47 -9.19 29.81 4.70
N ILE A 48 -8.90 28.59 4.25
CA ILE A 48 -7.56 27.97 4.30
C ILE A 48 -6.81 28.22 2.98
N LEU A 49 -7.48 28.11 1.83
CA LEU A 49 -6.92 28.38 0.51
C LEU A 49 -7.68 29.54 -0.15
N SER A 50 -6.98 30.35 -0.94
CA SER A 50 -7.67 31.39 -1.72
C SER A 50 -8.57 30.75 -2.77
N GLU A 51 -9.71 31.37 -3.04
CA GLU A 51 -10.64 30.91 -4.07
C GLU A 51 -9.98 30.86 -5.44
N GLU A 52 -9.15 31.85 -5.75
CA GLU A 52 -8.37 31.93 -6.99
C GLU A 52 -7.43 30.72 -7.14
N TYR A 53 -6.68 30.40 -6.07
CA TYR A 53 -5.79 29.24 -6.08
C TYR A 53 -6.57 27.94 -6.34
N VAL A 54 -7.70 27.73 -5.65
CA VAL A 54 -8.52 26.54 -5.84
C VAL A 54 -9.02 26.45 -7.28
N LYS A 55 -9.57 27.54 -7.85
CA LYS A 55 -10.02 27.58 -9.24
C LYS A 55 -8.91 27.24 -10.24
N MET A 56 -7.71 27.73 -10.00
CA MET A 56 -6.55 27.38 -10.82
C MET A 56 -6.15 25.91 -10.64
N ALA A 57 -6.11 25.42 -9.39
CA ALA A 57 -5.66 24.07 -9.08
C ALA A 57 -6.56 23.00 -9.69
N ILE A 58 -7.89 23.19 -9.70
CA ILE A 58 -8.86 22.22 -10.23
C ILE A 58 -9.18 22.43 -11.72
N SER A 59 -8.51 23.34 -12.39
CA SER A 59 -8.67 23.59 -13.82
C SER A 59 -7.43 23.12 -14.59
N LYS A 60 -7.62 22.79 -15.86
CA LYS A 60 -6.54 22.37 -16.76
C LYS A 60 -5.53 23.50 -16.95
N GLN A 61 -4.31 23.32 -16.47
CA GLN A 61 -3.18 24.23 -16.64
C GLN A 61 -2.24 23.75 -17.75
N ILE A 62 -2.07 22.44 -17.88
CA ILE A 62 -1.23 21.83 -18.90
C ILE A 62 -1.98 20.69 -19.61
N ASP A 63 -1.62 20.50 -20.86
CA ASP A 63 -2.11 19.39 -21.67
C ASP A 63 -1.29 18.14 -21.40
N THR A 64 -1.96 17.02 -21.11
CA THR A 64 -1.34 15.72 -20.87
C THR A 64 -1.57 14.74 -22.02
N ALA A 65 -2.25 15.15 -23.07
CA ALA A 65 -2.51 14.36 -24.27
C ALA A 65 -1.25 14.24 -25.15
N THR A 66 -0.24 13.53 -24.64
CA THR A 66 0.99 13.25 -25.39
C THR A 66 1.24 11.76 -25.50
N GLU A 67 1.65 11.29 -26.67
CA GLU A 67 2.02 9.88 -26.91
C GLU A 67 3.13 9.39 -25.97
N LYS A 68 3.88 10.30 -25.37
CA LYS A 68 4.97 10.00 -24.43
C LYS A 68 4.52 9.65 -23.02
N ASN A 69 3.26 9.90 -22.66
CA ASN A 69 2.73 9.59 -21.33
C ASN A 69 2.34 8.12 -21.14
N GLY A 70 2.73 7.29 -22.06
CA GLY A 70 3.12 5.91 -21.80
C GLY A 70 2.02 4.87 -21.76
N ASN A 71 0.73 5.18 -21.63
CA ASN A 71 -0.29 4.15 -21.64
C ASN A 71 -1.60 4.57 -22.28
N PRO A 72 -1.90 4.08 -23.50
CA PRO A 72 -3.14 4.39 -24.21
C PRO A 72 -4.42 3.92 -23.50
N GLU A 73 -4.31 2.97 -22.57
CA GLU A 73 -5.45 2.45 -21.83
C GLU A 73 -5.85 3.32 -20.62
N ALA A 74 -4.93 4.14 -20.12
CA ALA A 74 -5.21 5.08 -19.03
C ALA A 74 -5.79 6.40 -19.57
N THR A 75 -7.01 6.34 -20.08
CA THR A 75 -7.64 7.43 -20.86
C THR A 75 -7.81 8.71 -20.06
N ASP A 76 -8.09 8.62 -18.76
CA ASP A 76 -8.21 9.80 -17.88
C ASP A 76 -6.88 10.55 -17.66
N ASN A 77 -5.74 9.93 -17.99
CA ASN A 77 -4.44 10.59 -17.88
C ASN A 77 -4.13 11.53 -19.06
N PHE A 78 -4.98 11.57 -20.09
CA PHE A 78 -4.80 12.42 -21.27
C PHE A 78 -5.69 13.68 -21.27
N LEU A 79 -6.45 13.92 -20.22
CA LEU A 79 -7.47 14.97 -20.19
C LEU A 79 -6.96 16.32 -19.69
N GLY A 80 -5.81 16.35 -19.06
CA GLY A 80 -5.15 17.54 -18.54
C GLY A 80 -4.86 17.49 -17.05
N TYR A 81 -4.03 18.44 -16.60
CA TYR A 81 -3.53 18.50 -15.24
C TYR A 81 -3.51 19.94 -14.71
N GLY A 82 -3.97 20.13 -13.50
CA GLY A 82 -3.92 21.37 -12.75
C GLY A 82 -2.75 21.41 -11.76
N PHE A 83 -2.98 21.86 -10.52
CA PHE A 83 -1.97 21.87 -9.48
C PHE A 83 -2.12 20.63 -8.59
N GLN A 84 -1.44 19.54 -8.93
CA GLN A 84 -1.56 18.21 -8.33
C GLN A 84 -2.97 17.58 -8.48
N ILE A 85 -3.77 18.08 -9.42
CA ILE A 85 -5.14 17.66 -9.69
C ILE A 85 -5.27 17.28 -11.16
N TRP A 86 -5.78 16.09 -11.43
CA TRP A 86 -6.05 15.58 -12.76
C TRP A 86 -7.49 15.89 -13.20
N MET A 87 -7.66 16.19 -14.46
CA MET A 87 -8.98 16.27 -15.09
C MET A 87 -9.52 14.86 -15.33
N CYS A 88 -10.83 14.69 -15.28
CA CYS A 88 -11.51 13.41 -15.44
C CYS A 88 -12.42 13.36 -16.68
N GLN A 89 -12.80 12.14 -17.08
CA GLN A 89 -13.69 11.93 -18.23
C GLN A 89 -15.09 12.54 -18.02
N PRO A 90 -15.76 12.42 -16.86
CA PRO A 90 -16.99 13.16 -16.62
C PRO A 90 -16.72 14.68 -16.53
N GLU A 91 -17.61 15.46 -17.07
CA GLU A 91 -17.52 16.92 -17.08
C GLU A 91 -17.47 17.48 -15.64
N ASN A 92 -16.69 18.52 -15.39
CA ASN A 92 -16.46 19.19 -14.11
C ASN A 92 -15.83 18.30 -13.02
N VAL A 93 -15.57 17.02 -13.26
CA VAL A 93 -14.98 16.11 -12.31
C VAL A 93 -13.45 16.22 -12.32
N TYR A 94 -12.85 16.25 -11.14
CA TYR A 94 -11.40 16.30 -10.96
C TYR A 94 -10.95 15.40 -9.83
N ARG A 95 -9.70 15.00 -9.84
CA ARG A 95 -9.16 14.09 -8.83
C ARG A 95 -7.73 14.41 -8.40
N ALA A 96 -7.43 14.18 -7.14
CA ALA A 96 -6.08 13.85 -6.69
C ALA A 96 -5.80 12.38 -7.05
N ASP A 97 -4.59 12.09 -7.51
CA ASP A 97 -4.22 10.78 -8.04
C ASP A 97 -2.82 10.40 -7.59
N GLY A 98 -2.70 9.22 -7.01
CA GLY A 98 -1.42 8.59 -6.68
C GLY A 98 -1.24 7.29 -7.43
N ALA A 99 0.01 6.94 -7.68
CA ALA A 99 0.36 5.71 -8.37
C ALA A 99 -0.32 4.49 -7.72
N MET A 100 -0.70 3.50 -8.52
CA MET A 100 -1.35 2.25 -8.10
C MET A 100 -2.80 2.42 -7.62
N GLY A 101 -3.49 3.51 -7.98
CA GLY A 101 -4.92 3.68 -7.73
C GLY A 101 -5.28 4.36 -6.41
N GLN A 102 -4.46 5.33 -5.99
CA GLN A 102 -4.80 6.19 -4.86
C GLN A 102 -5.63 7.35 -5.40
N PHE A 103 -6.95 7.27 -5.31
CA PHE A 103 -7.83 8.28 -5.88
C PHE A 103 -8.62 9.02 -4.82
N SER A 104 -8.76 10.33 -5.01
CA SER A 104 -9.73 11.15 -4.29
C SER A 104 -10.40 12.08 -5.30
N ILE A 105 -11.65 11.77 -5.63
CA ILE A 105 -12.38 12.28 -6.79
C ILE A 105 -13.53 13.15 -6.31
N VAL A 106 -13.65 14.33 -6.87
CA VAL A 106 -14.73 15.28 -6.57
C VAL A 106 -15.70 15.34 -7.75
N PHE A 107 -16.98 15.17 -7.46
CA PHE A 107 -18.11 15.31 -8.35
C PHE A 107 -18.94 16.52 -7.89
N PRO A 108 -18.65 17.74 -8.40
CA PRO A 108 -19.33 18.96 -7.92
C PRO A 108 -20.83 18.92 -8.17
N ASP A 109 -21.25 18.43 -9.32
CA ASP A 109 -22.68 18.42 -9.73
C ASP A 109 -23.52 17.45 -8.89
N GLN A 110 -22.91 16.39 -8.33
CA GLN A 110 -23.57 15.42 -7.44
C GLN A 110 -23.34 15.73 -5.95
N ASP A 111 -22.64 16.79 -5.63
CA ASP A 111 -22.18 17.09 -4.26
C ASP A 111 -21.50 15.91 -3.56
N MET A 112 -20.68 15.16 -4.31
CA MET A 112 -20.12 13.88 -3.88
C MET A 112 -18.60 13.88 -3.96
N ILE A 113 -17.97 13.17 -3.02
CA ILE A 113 -16.53 12.85 -3.04
C ILE A 113 -16.37 11.35 -2.87
N ILE A 114 -15.53 10.74 -3.69
CA ILE A 114 -15.14 9.34 -3.57
C ILE A 114 -13.63 9.28 -3.33
N SER A 115 -13.22 8.63 -2.25
CA SER A 115 -11.81 8.38 -1.97
C SER A 115 -11.53 6.88 -1.90
N VAL A 116 -10.46 6.45 -2.56
CA VAL A 116 -10.05 5.05 -2.69
C VAL A 116 -8.56 4.94 -2.45
N ASN A 117 -8.16 4.00 -1.62
CA ASN A 117 -6.79 3.51 -1.53
C ASN A 117 -6.77 2.05 -1.98
N GLU A 118 -6.12 1.77 -3.09
CA GLU A 118 -6.00 0.42 -3.62
C GLU A 118 -4.55 0.06 -3.96
N THR A 119 -4.34 -1.19 -4.31
CA THR A 119 -3.10 -1.70 -4.85
C THR A 119 -3.35 -2.26 -6.24
N ALA A 120 -3.47 -1.38 -7.22
CA ALA A 120 -3.54 -1.79 -8.63
C ALA A 120 -2.18 -2.36 -9.07
N SER A 121 -2.19 -3.47 -9.79
CA SER A 121 -0.96 -4.15 -10.24
C SER A 121 -0.11 -3.29 -11.19
N ASN A 122 -0.70 -2.31 -11.82
CA ASN A 122 -0.04 -1.27 -12.62
C ASN A 122 -0.98 -0.08 -12.83
N ALA A 123 -0.45 1.01 -13.40
CA ALA A 123 -1.22 2.22 -13.68
C ALA A 123 -2.41 2.01 -14.65
N HIS A 124 -2.43 0.93 -15.40
CA HIS A 124 -3.53 0.58 -16.32
C HIS A 124 -4.73 0.01 -15.58
N TRP A 125 -4.48 -0.84 -14.60
CA TRP A 125 -5.54 -1.42 -13.78
C TRP A 125 -6.25 -0.36 -12.96
N ALA A 126 -5.56 0.71 -12.61
CA ALA A 126 -6.14 1.86 -11.96
C ALA A 126 -7.24 2.54 -12.82
N GLN A 127 -7.13 2.53 -14.15
CA GLN A 127 -8.20 3.02 -15.04
C GLN A 127 -9.49 2.19 -14.92
N ASN A 128 -9.38 0.88 -14.72
CA ASN A 128 -10.57 0.04 -14.52
C ASN A 128 -11.35 0.45 -13.27
N THR A 129 -10.66 0.84 -12.20
CA THR A 129 -11.30 1.37 -11.00
C THR A 129 -12.00 2.70 -11.28
N LEU A 130 -11.38 3.59 -12.05
CA LEU A 130 -12.02 4.84 -12.47
C LEU A 130 -13.26 4.56 -13.32
N ASP A 131 -13.21 3.62 -14.25
CA ASP A 131 -14.35 3.26 -15.11
C ASP A 131 -15.53 2.70 -14.29
N GLU A 132 -15.26 1.92 -13.23
CA GLU A 132 -16.30 1.47 -12.30
C GLU A 132 -16.89 2.64 -11.51
N ILE A 133 -16.05 3.57 -11.06
CA ILE A 133 -16.49 4.77 -10.37
C ILE A 133 -17.35 5.63 -11.29
N TRP A 134 -16.97 5.80 -12.57
CA TRP A 134 -17.79 6.52 -13.55
C TRP A 134 -19.15 5.87 -13.79
N ARG A 135 -19.20 4.54 -13.80
CA ARG A 135 -20.48 3.79 -13.88
C ARG A 135 -21.35 4.01 -12.64
N PHE A 136 -20.75 3.91 -11.47
CA PHE A 136 -21.45 4.16 -10.20
C PHE A 136 -21.98 5.60 -10.13
N ALA A 137 -21.18 6.60 -10.45
CA ALA A 137 -21.57 8.01 -10.39
C ALA A 137 -22.83 8.33 -11.22
N LYS A 138 -23.01 7.64 -12.37
CA LYS A 138 -24.20 7.78 -13.20
C LYS A 138 -25.48 7.26 -12.53
N THR A 139 -25.38 6.45 -11.47
CA THR A 139 -26.54 5.94 -10.73
C THR A 139 -26.96 6.84 -9.58
N VAL A 140 -26.09 7.80 -9.22
CA VAL A 140 -26.38 8.75 -8.14
C VAL A 140 -27.39 9.77 -8.61
N GLN A 141 -28.49 9.90 -7.87
CA GLN A 141 -29.59 10.81 -8.16
C GLN A 141 -29.54 12.00 -7.19
N SER A 142 -30.09 13.13 -7.65
CA SER A 142 -30.18 14.36 -6.86
C SER A 142 -31.27 14.30 -5.76
N GLU A 143 -32.18 13.32 -5.85
CA GLU A 143 -33.25 13.16 -4.90
C GLU A 143 -32.83 12.35 -3.69
N THR A 144 -33.35 12.72 -2.53
CA THR A 144 -33.15 11.95 -1.30
C THR A 144 -33.76 10.55 -1.45
N LEU A 145 -32.93 9.53 -1.21
CA LEU A 145 -33.39 8.15 -1.23
C LEU A 145 -34.44 7.93 -0.10
N PRO A 146 -35.47 7.11 -0.35
CA PRO A 146 -36.42 6.73 0.70
C PRO A 146 -35.69 5.96 1.81
N GLU A 147 -36.18 6.10 3.03
CA GLU A 147 -35.67 5.30 4.15
C GLU A 147 -35.93 3.81 3.91
N ASP A 148 -34.89 3.00 4.03
CA ASP A 148 -34.93 1.55 3.91
C ASP A 148 -34.05 0.92 5.01
N GLU A 149 -34.71 0.49 6.09
CA GLU A 149 -34.06 -0.11 7.24
C GLU A 149 -33.33 -1.41 6.87
N ALA A 150 -33.86 -2.21 5.94
CA ALA A 150 -33.27 -3.48 5.54
C ALA A 150 -31.95 -3.25 4.79
N SER A 151 -31.92 -2.33 3.82
CA SER A 151 -30.74 -1.93 3.10
C SER A 151 -29.71 -1.28 4.01
N SER A 152 -30.13 -0.43 4.94
CA SER A 152 -29.24 0.20 5.93
C SER A 152 -28.59 -0.81 6.85
N LYS A 153 -29.36 -1.81 7.33
CA LYS A 153 -28.83 -2.91 8.14
C LYS A 153 -27.82 -3.74 7.35
N HIS A 154 -28.17 -4.14 6.12
CA HIS A 154 -27.29 -4.91 5.24
C HIS A 154 -25.97 -4.16 4.98
N LEU A 155 -26.03 -2.85 4.69
CA LEU A 155 -24.83 -2.03 4.50
C LEU A 155 -23.95 -2.02 5.76
N LYS A 156 -24.54 -1.79 6.94
CA LYS A 156 -23.80 -1.83 8.22
C LYS A 156 -23.14 -3.18 8.46
N GLU A 157 -23.85 -4.27 8.23
CA GLU A 157 -23.32 -5.62 8.35
C GLU A 157 -22.16 -5.85 7.38
N LYS A 158 -22.31 -5.44 6.13
CA LYS A 158 -21.24 -5.55 5.13
C LYS A 158 -20.00 -4.74 5.53
N LEU A 159 -20.18 -3.49 5.95
CA LEU A 159 -19.09 -2.61 6.37
C LEU A 159 -18.34 -3.14 7.61
N SER A 160 -19.06 -3.78 8.55
CA SER A 160 -18.43 -4.36 9.76
C SER A 160 -17.61 -5.62 9.50
N HIS A 161 -17.77 -6.24 8.33
CA HIS A 161 -17.05 -7.47 7.95
C HIS A 161 -16.04 -7.25 6.80
N LEU A 162 -15.78 -6.00 6.42
CA LEU A 162 -14.77 -5.72 5.41
C LEU A 162 -13.39 -6.12 5.93
N SER A 163 -12.71 -6.97 5.18
CA SER A 163 -11.35 -7.39 5.46
C SER A 163 -10.64 -7.78 4.17
N LEU A 164 -9.33 -7.56 4.12
CA LEU A 164 -8.50 -8.16 3.09
C LEU A 164 -8.15 -9.58 3.51
N GLU A 165 -8.51 -10.55 2.67
CA GLU A 165 -8.18 -11.95 2.94
C GLU A 165 -6.66 -12.16 2.85
N ALA A 166 -6.15 -13.03 3.73
CA ALA A 166 -4.79 -13.50 3.60
C ALA A 166 -4.63 -14.37 2.34
N PRO A 167 -3.45 -14.37 1.69
CA PRO A 167 -3.25 -15.01 0.39
C PRO A 167 -3.60 -16.51 0.34
N HIS A 168 -3.59 -17.19 1.47
CA HIS A 168 -3.88 -18.63 1.54
C HIS A 168 -4.86 -18.94 2.65
N ARG A 169 -6.05 -19.42 2.25
CA ARG A 169 -7.11 -19.85 3.16
C ARG A 169 -6.83 -21.20 3.84
N GLN A 170 -5.96 -22.04 3.24
CA GLN A 170 -5.56 -23.32 3.79
C GLN A 170 -4.05 -23.30 4.03
N CYS A 171 -3.66 -22.98 5.26
CA CYS A 171 -2.27 -23.06 5.67
C CYS A 171 -1.90 -24.51 5.96
N SER A 172 -1.03 -25.07 5.14
CA SER A 172 -0.44 -26.37 5.43
C SER A 172 0.63 -26.21 6.52
N ARG A 173 0.49 -26.94 7.62
CA ARG A 173 1.51 -27.06 8.66
C ARG A 173 2.50 -28.14 8.29
N ASN A 174 3.79 -27.89 8.52
CA ASN A 174 4.84 -28.89 8.39
C ASN A 174 5.50 -29.16 9.73
N ARG A 175 4.78 -29.86 10.61
CA ARG A 175 5.18 -30.10 11.99
C ARG A 175 6.57 -30.74 12.14
N LYS A 176 6.95 -31.60 11.19
CA LYS A 176 8.28 -32.22 11.21
C LYS A 176 9.38 -31.20 10.99
N LYS A 177 9.24 -30.37 9.97
CA LYS A 177 10.21 -29.31 9.65
C LYS A 177 10.21 -28.21 10.71
N GLU A 178 9.03 -27.83 11.20
CA GLU A 178 8.89 -26.84 12.29
C GLU A 178 9.71 -27.25 13.54
N ILE A 179 9.63 -28.51 13.94
CA ILE A 179 10.43 -29.04 15.07
C ILE A 179 11.92 -29.08 14.74
N GLU A 180 12.27 -29.46 13.50
CA GLU A 180 13.67 -29.56 13.05
C GLU A 180 14.40 -28.21 13.12
N ILE A 181 13.69 -27.10 12.81
CA ILE A 181 14.29 -25.77 12.74
C ILE A 181 14.00 -24.89 13.98
N ASP A 182 13.21 -25.38 14.93
CA ASP A 182 12.74 -24.61 16.08
C ASP A 182 13.89 -23.98 16.88
N GLY A 183 13.93 -22.65 16.87
CA GLY A 183 14.92 -21.87 17.63
C GLY A 183 16.36 -21.94 17.10
N LYS A 184 16.62 -22.63 16.00
CA LYS A 184 17.95 -22.62 15.37
C LYS A 184 18.28 -21.25 14.83
N CYS A 185 19.51 -20.83 15.01
CA CYS A 185 20.04 -19.58 14.46
C CYS A 185 20.66 -19.82 13.10
N TYR A 186 20.32 -18.99 12.12
CA TYR A 186 20.86 -19.01 10.77
C TYR A 186 21.55 -17.69 10.47
N LEU A 187 22.83 -17.76 10.09
CA LEU A 187 23.63 -16.62 9.69
C LEU A 187 23.62 -16.45 8.17
N VAL A 188 23.31 -15.27 7.67
CA VAL A 188 23.35 -14.98 6.23
C VAL A 188 24.80 -14.87 5.78
N THR A 189 25.20 -15.75 4.87
CA THR A 189 26.59 -15.87 4.37
C THR A 189 26.78 -15.25 3.00
N GLU A 190 25.72 -15.20 2.18
CA GLU A 190 25.77 -14.66 0.82
C GLU A 190 24.47 -13.93 0.46
N GLY A 191 24.58 -12.94 -0.42
CA GLY A 191 23.43 -12.22 -0.95
C GLY A 191 22.86 -11.17 -0.02
N ARG A 192 21.65 -10.71 -0.34
CA ARG A 192 20.94 -9.70 0.46
C ARG A 192 19.42 -9.90 0.36
N MET A 193 18.78 -10.19 1.47
CA MET A 193 17.33 -10.26 1.58
C MET A 193 16.90 -9.74 2.95
N GLY A 194 15.78 -9.07 3.04
CA GLY A 194 15.23 -8.56 4.29
C GLY A 194 13.89 -7.88 4.10
N PHE A 195 13.33 -7.41 5.20
CA PHE A 195 12.13 -6.59 5.16
C PHE A 195 12.48 -5.20 4.62
N GLU A 196 11.72 -4.75 3.63
CA GLU A 196 11.91 -3.44 3.02
C GLU A 196 10.67 -3.04 2.23
N THR A 197 10.30 -1.76 2.33
CA THR A 197 9.43 -1.13 1.35
C THR A 197 10.28 -0.70 0.16
N GLU A 198 10.08 -1.30 -1.00
CA GLU A 198 10.77 -0.85 -2.23
C GLU A 198 10.13 0.42 -2.77
N ILE A 199 10.58 1.57 -2.29
CA ILE A 199 10.19 2.85 -2.85
C ILE A 199 11.17 3.21 -3.97
N LYS A 200 10.96 2.68 -5.17
CA LYS A 200 11.74 3.07 -6.36
C LYS A 200 11.45 4.49 -6.84
N HIS A 201 10.37 5.09 -6.38
CA HIS A 201 9.94 6.44 -6.77
C HIS A 201 10.46 7.56 -5.88
N SER A 202 11.16 7.24 -4.81
CA SER A 202 11.72 8.32 -4.03
C SER A 202 12.93 8.90 -4.78
N ASN A 203 12.69 9.95 -5.56
CA ASN A 203 13.73 10.91 -5.91
C ASN A 203 14.41 11.50 -4.66
N ALA A 204 13.93 11.11 -3.48
CA ALA A 204 14.47 11.43 -2.17
C ALA A 204 15.86 10.80 -1.90
N GLY A 205 16.41 10.04 -2.85
CA GLY A 205 17.75 9.46 -2.71
C GLY A 205 17.86 8.38 -1.63
N LEU A 206 16.75 7.73 -1.27
CA LEU A 206 16.75 6.63 -0.31
C LEU A 206 17.60 5.47 -0.82
N LYS A 207 18.55 5.04 0.00
CA LYS A 207 19.38 3.88 -0.30
C LYS A 207 18.61 2.59 0.02
N PRO A 208 18.89 1.50 -0.73
CA PRO A 208 18.43 0.17 -0.34
C PRO A 208 18.88 -0.15 1.09
N LEU A 209 17.99 -0.78 1.88
CA LEU A 209 18.35 -1.19 3.23
C LEU A 209 19.32 -2.37 3.21
N GLU A 210 20.10 -2.50 4.27
CA GLU A 210 20.86 -3.71 4.55
C GLU A 210 19.89 -4.89 4.71
N GLY A 211 20.33 -6.09 4.32
CA GLY A 211 19.56 -7.31 4.50
C GLY A 211 19.57 -7.80 5.94
N ILE A 212 18.84 -8.87 6.18
CA ILE A 212 18.93 -9.66 7.40
C ILE A 212 20.31 -10.29 7.46
N THR A 213 20.97 -10.20 8.61
CA THR A 213 22.29 -10.82 8.85
C THR A 213 22.15 -12.15 9.58
N GLU A 214 21.15 -12.30 10.43
CA GLU A 214 20.82 -13.54 11.12
C GLU A 214 19.34 -13.61 11.45
N PHE A 215 18.81 -14.83 11.62
CA PHE A 215 17.43 -15.03 12.04
C PHE A 215 17.22 -16.36 12.77
N THR A 216 16.14 -16.41 13.55
CA THR A 216 15.57 -17.62 14.15
C THR A 216 14.08 -17.67 13.89
N MET A 217 13.52 -18.89 13.82
CA MET A 217 12.07 -19.10 13.71
C MET A 217 11.61 -20.08 14.77
N ARG A 218 10.47 -19.80 15.41
CA ARG A 218 9.81 -20.64 16.38
C ARG A 218 8.34 -20.78 16.03
N PHE A 219 7.85 -22.00 15.93
CA PHE A 219 6.47 -22.28 15.53
C PHE A 219 5.62 -22.66 16.75
N VAL A 220 4.62 -21.83 17.02
CA VAL A 220 3.57 -22.09 18.01
C VAL A 220 2.21 -22.26 17.32
N PRO A 221 1.14 -22.69 18.02
CA PRO A 221 -0.17 -22.80 17.38
C PRO A 221 -0.64 -21.50 16.70
N GLY A 222 -0.84 -21.53 15.38
CA GLY A 222 -1.33 -20.40 14.59
C GLY A 222 -0.33 -19.28 14.32
N THR A 223 0.94 -19.42 14.75
CA THR A 223 1.91 -18.32 14.62
C THR A 223 3.34 -18.85 14.45
N CYS A 224 4.13 -18.20 13.61
CA CYS A 224 5.58 -18.31 13.60
C CYS A 224 6.17 -17.01 14.19
N GLU A 225 6.93 -17.14 15.26
CA GLU A 225 7.72 -16.06 15.88
C GLU A 225 9.07 -16.00 15.16
N MET A 226 9.37 -14.91 14.48
CA MET A 226 10.65 -14.72 13.79
C MET A 226 11.43 -13.60 14.48
N LYS A 227 12.62 -13.91 14.98
CA LYS A 227 13.61 -12.91 15.42
C LYS A 227 14.69 -12.80 14.35
N PHE A 228 15.15 -11.58 14.10
CA PHE A 228 16.18 -11.35 13.09
C PHE A 228 16.97 -10.08 13.42
N CYS A 229 18.19 -10.01 12.90
CA CYS A 229 18.99 -8.79 12.92
C CYS A 229 19.00 -8.14 11.54
N GLN A 230 18.61 -6.87 11.47
CA GLN A 230 18.69 -6.07 10.26
C GLN A 230 19.10 -4.64 10.62
N GLN A 231 20.00 -4.05 9.85
CA GLN A 231 20.60 -2.73 10.13
C GLN A 231 21.30 -2.68 11.51
N GLY A 232 21.91 -3.80 11.94
CA GLY A 232 22.58 -3.91 13.24
C GLY A 232 21.64 -3.87 14.45
N LYS A 233 20.34 -4.04 14.25
CA LYS A 233 19.29 -4.06 15.29
C LYS A 233 18.54 -5.38 15.29
N GLU A 234 18.23 -5.84 16.48
CA GLU A 234 17.32 -6.99 16.66
C GLU A 234 15.88 -6.56 16.47
N HIS A 235 15.13 -7.36 15.75
CA HIS A 235 13.71 -7.22 15.49
C HIS A 235 13.00 -8.54 15.76
N GLU A 236 11.73 -8.44 16.13
CA GLU A 236 10.83 -9.57 16.27
C GLU A 236 9.53 -9.30 15.54
N VAL A 237 9.04 -10.29 14.79
CA VAL A 237 7.76 -10.25 14.10
C VAL A 237 6.98 -11.53 14.29
N LEU A 238 5.67 -11.42 14.27
CA LEU A 238 4.74 -12.52 14.36
C LEU A 238 4.12 -12.76 12.98
N ILE A 239 4.22 -13.99 12.49
CA ILE A 239 3.69 -14.42 11.20
C ILE A 239 2.51 -15.35 11.46
N ALA A 240 1.31 -14.99 11.00
CA ALA A 240 0.16 -15.89 11.10
C ALA A 240 0.40 -17.15 10.26
N THR A 241 0.08 -18.32 10.82
CA THR A 241 0.15 -19.61 10.12
C THR A 241 -1.20 -20.33 10.10
N ASP A 242 -2.27 -19.60 10.36
CA ASP A 242 -3.65 -20.09 10.41
C ASP A 242 -4.55 -19.52 9.30
N GLY A 243 -3.95 -18.89 8.28
CA GLY A 243 -4.68 -18.25 7.18
C GLY A 243 -5.22 -16.85 7.52
N SER A 244 -4.79 -16.27 8.63
CA SER A 244 -5.09 -14.88 9.00
C SER A 244 -3.88 -13.96 8.75
N TRP A 245 -4.04 -12.69 9.06
CA TRP A 245 -2.94 -11.73 9.15
C TRP A 245 -2.54 -11.53 10.61
N ARG A 246 -1.23 -11.38 10.87
CA ARG A 246 -0.70 -10.82 12.12
C ARG A 246 -0.18 -9.42 11.88
N TRP A 247 -0.73 -8.49 12.63
CA TRP A 247 -0.28 -7.10 12.62
C TRP A 247 1.00 -6.97 13.45
N ASN A 248 1.99 -6.29 12.86
CA ASN A 248 3.29 -6.02 13.47
C ASN A 248 3.61 -4.53 13.31
N ARG A 249 4.45 -4.04 14.19
CA ARG A 249 5.08 -2.74 14.04
C ARG A 249 6.59 -2.93 13.89
N LEU A 250 7.07 -2.78 12.65
CA LEU A 250 8.48 -2.94 12.30
C LEU A 250 9.05 -1.61 11.80
N LYS A 251 9.81 -0.93 12.67
CA LYS A 251 10.45 0.35 12.31
C LYS A 251 11.87 0.09 11.81
N LEU A 252 12.09 0.34 10.51
CA LEU A 252 13.39 0.28 9.87
C LEU A 252 13.98 1.69 9.72
N ASP A 253 15.30 1.83 9.93
CA ASP A 253 15.96 3.12 9.82
C ASP A 253 15.88 3.66 8.39
N GLY A 254 15.63 4.97 8.29
CA GLY A 254 15.47 5.63 6.99
C GLY A 254 14.13 5.33 6.29
N ARG A 255 13.15 4.76 6.99
CA ARG A 255 11.79 4.55 6.50
C ARG A 255 10.77 5.20 7.43
N VAL A 256 9.73 5.80 6.84
CA VAL A 256 8.62 6.38 7.62
C VAL A 256 7.60 5.31 7.99
N ASN A 257 7.41 4.33 7.13
CA ASN A 257 6.46 3.24 7.31
C ASN A 257 6.88 2.28 8.43
N SER A 258 5.91 1.75 9.13
CA SER A 258 6.15 0.82 10.25
C SER A 258 5.08 -0.26 10.43
N GLU A 259 3.91 -0.08 9.84
CA GLU A 259 2.79 -1.02 10.01
C GLU A 259 2.88 -2.16 8.98
N LEU A 260 3.01 -3.39 9.47
CA LEU A 260 3.29 -4.57 8.65
C LEU A 260 2.36 -5.73 9.04
N CYS A 261 1.64 -6.26 8.06
CA CYS A 261 0.85 -7.48 8.22
C CYS A 261 1.58 -8.68 7.61
N LEU A 262 1.67 -9.77 8.37
CA LEU A 262 2.36 -10.99 7.95
C LEU A 262 1.43 -12.20 8.00
N SER A 263 1.49 -13.01 6.93
CA SER A 263 0.84 -14.32 6.83
C SER A 263 1.78 -15.30 6.16
N GLY A 264 1.89 -16.52 6.68
CA GLY A 264 2.81 -17.51 6.14
C GLY A 264 2.24 -18.92 6.09
N TYR A 265 2.82 -19.74 5.22
CA TYR A 265 2.43 -21.12 5.01
C TYR A 265 3.62 -21.94 4.49
N TRP A 266 3.54 -23.24 4.67
CA TRP A 266 4.46 -24.17 4.01
C TRP A 266 3.98 -24.45 2.60
N GLU A 267 4.74 -24.02 1.58
CA GLU A 267 4.45 -24.30 0.17
C GLU A 267 4.71 -25.78 -0.15
N ASP A 268 5.76 -26.33 0.45
CA ASP A 268 6.14 -27.75 0.34
C ASP A 268 6.80 -28.25 1.64
N LYS A 269 7.48 -29.40 1.57
CA LYS A 269 8.13 -30.00 2.72
C LYS A 269 9.35 -29.24 3.26
N ASN A 270 9.90 -28.28 2.51
CA ASN A 270 11.12 -27.57 2.85
C ASN A 270 10.97 -26.03 2.82
N CYS A 271 10.00 -25.50 2.07
CA CYS A 271 9.90 -24.07 1.80
C CYS A 271 8.75 -23.42 2.59
N PHE A 272 9.08 -22.49 3.45
CA PHE A 272 8.15 -21.63 4.16
C PHE A 272 8.06 -20.27 3.44
N VAL A 273 6.84 -19.88 3.09
CA VAL A 273 6.54 -18.63 2.38
C VAL A 273 5.87 -17.67 3.33
N VAL A 274 6.28 -16.42 3.31
CA VAL A 274 5.72 -15.32 4.10
C VAL A 274 5.28 -14.21 3.16
N HIS A 275 4.00 -13.87 3.22
CA HIS A 275 3.48 -12.65 2.62
C HIS A 275 3.60 -11.51 3.61
N ALA A 276 4.25 -10.44 3.18
CA ALA A 276 4.50 -9.23 3.96
C ALA A 276 3.83 -8.04 3.28
N ARG A 277 2.79 -7.50 3.89
CA ARG A 277 2.06 -6.33 3.40
C ARG A 277 2.32 -5.13 4.30
N TRP A 278 2.94 -4.10 3.73
CA TRP A 278 3.10 -2.81 4.37
C TRP A 278 1.82 -2.02 4.25
N VAL A 279 1.10 -1.89 5.38
CA VAL A 279 -0.30 -1.40 5.40
C VAL A 279 -0.41 0.05 4.92
N GLU A 280 0.59 0.86 5.22
CA GLU A 280 0.66 2.27 4.83
C GLU A 280 1.04 2.47 3.34
N THR A 281 1.23 1.39 2.59
CA THR A 281 1.72 1.43 1.21
C THR A 281 0.95 0.47 0.31
N CYS A 282 1.22 0.53 -1.00
CA CYS A 282 0.78 -0.50 -1.94
C CYS A 282 1.72 -1.71 -2.01
N TYR A 283 2.75 -1.80 -1.17
CA TYR A 283 3.78 -2.82 -1.30
C TYR A 283 3.42 -4.11 -0.59
N GLU A 284 3.54 -5.20 -1.33
CA GLU A 284 3.45 -6.57 -0.84
C GLU A 284 4.68 -7.34 -1.30
N ASN A 285 5.35 -7.99 -0.36
CA ASN A 285 6.48 -8.86 -0.65
C ASN A 285 6.12 -10.31 -0.34
N GLU A 286 6.67 -11.20 -1.12
CA GLU A 286 6.72 -12.63 -0.82
C GLU A 286 8.16 -12.98 -0.45
N LEU A 287 8.35 -13.37 0.81
CA LEU A 287 9.62 -13.87 1.32
C LEU A 287 9.54 -15.40 1.38
N LYS A 288 10.54 -16.09 0.83
CA LYS A 288 10.58 -17.53 0.81
C LYS A 288 11.86 -18.02 1.48
N PHE A 289 11.71 -19.01 2.36
CA PHE A 289 12.78 -19.64 3.13
C PHE A 289 12.77 -21.14 2.83
N CYS A 290 13.73 -21.63 2.06
CA CYS A 290 13.85 -23.04 1.70
C CYS A 290 15.00 -23.68 2.49
N PHE A 291 14.66 -24.57 3.42
CA PHE A 291 15.57 -25.24 4.35
C PHE A 291 16.11 -26.53 3.75
N GLU A 292 17.40 -26.58 3.48
CA GLU A 292 18.11 -27.73 2.94
C GLU A 292 19.30 -28.12 3.83
N LYS A 293 19.10 -29.15 4.67
CA LYS A 293 20.07 -29.53 5.70
C LYS A 293 20.43 -28.31 6.60
N ASP A 294 21.69 -27.89 6.56
CA ASP A 294 22.22 -26.81 7.38
C ASP A 294 22.16 -25.44 6.67
N GLN A 295 21.57 -25.39 5.47
CA GLN A 295 21.46 -24.17 4.68
C GLN A 295 20.01 -23.74 4.48
N VAL A 296 19.81 -22.44 4.32
CA VAL A 296 18.53 -21.82 3.97
C VAL A 296 18.71 -20.93 2.76
N HIS A 297 18.06 -21.30 1.66
CA HIS A 297 17.97 -20.43 0.49
C HIS A 297 16.80 -19.48 0.67
N MET A 298 17.10 -18.20 0.63
CA MET A 298 16.13 -17.15 0.88
C MET A 298 15.89 -16.36 -0.40
N SER A 299 14.64 -15.96 -0.63
CA SER A 299 14.32 -15.04 -1.72
C SER A 299 13.22 -14.08 -1.31
N ARG A 300 13.25 -12.87 -1.86
CA ARG A 300 12.17 -11.89 -1.74
C ARG A 300 11.74 -11.43 -3.12
N LEU A 301 10.45 -11.60 -3.40
CA LEU A 301 9.81 -11.11 -4.61
C LEU A 301 8.84 -9.98 -4.23
N ASN A 302 8.90 -8.87 -4.94
CA ASN A 302 7.87 -7.84 -4.83
C ASN A 302 6.69 -8.22 -5.74
N LYS A 303 5.49 -8.26 -5.16
CA LYS A 303 4.25 -8.69 -5.85
C LYS A 303 3.53 -7.55 -6.53
N VAL A 304 3.94 -6.31 -6.30
CA VAL A 304 3.21 -5.13 -6.77
C VAL A 304 4.01 -4.33 -7.77
N GLY A 305 3.37 -4.08 -8.90
CA GLY A 305 3.70 -3.01 -9.81
C GLY A 305 4.64 -3.34 -10.95
N ARG A 306 4.36 -2.73 -12.09
CA ARG A 306 5.15 -2.76 -13.31
C ARG A 306 6.59 -2.31 -13.12
N TYR A 307 6.82 -1.40 -12.18
CA TYR A 307 8.13 -0.83 -11.91
C TYR A 307 8.97 -1.70 -10.97
N MET A 308 8.42 -2.80 -10.48
CA MET A 308 8.97 -3.60 -9.41
C MET A 308 9.27 -5.04 -9.80
N THR A 309 9.23 -5.38 -11.08
CA THR A 309 9.71 -6.65 -11.64
C THR A 309 11.24 -6.67 -11.63
N SER A 310 11.84 -6.39 -10.50
CA SER A 310 13.23 -6.72 -10.29
C SER A 310 13.33 -8.23 -10.11
N GLN A 311 14.43 -8.80 -10.55
CA GLN A 311 14.80 -10.16 -10.17
C GLN A 311 14.63 -10.32 -8.65
N PRO A 312 14.17 -11.49 -8.16
CA PRO A 312 14.08 -11.72 -6.73
C PRO A 312 15.42 -11.40 -6.07
N LEU A 313 15.38 -10.68 -4.95
CA LEU A 313 16.56 -10.59 -4.10
C LEU A 313 16.77 -11.97 -3.47
N THR A 314 17.97 -12.47 -3.52
CA THR A 314 18.33 -13.78 -2.98
C THR A 314 19.43 -13.67 -1.93
N ALA A 315 19.38 -14.57 -0.98
CA ALA A 315 20.44 -14.74 0.03
C ALA A 315 20.53 -16.22 0.42
N THR A 316 21.68 -16.60 0.94
CA THR A 316 21.89 -17.93 1.54
C THR A 316 22.29 -17.74 2.98
N ALA A 317 21.70 -18.50 3.88
CA ALA A 317 22.06 -18.54 5.28
C ALA A 317 22.50 -19.97 5.65
N GLN A 318 23.31 -20.08 6.70
CA GLN A 318 23.79 -21.34 7.24
C GLN A 318 23.48 -21.42 8.74
N GLU A 319 23.15 -22.61 9.23
CA GLU A 319 23.00 -22.87 10.67
C GLU A 319 24.32 -22.52 11.39
N ALA A 320 24.21 -21.76 12.50
CA ALA A 320 25.33 -21.24 13.27
C ALA A 320 26.03 -22.31 14.10
#